data_0508f6ad0da47bf02d720a21f021adce
#
_entry.id   0508f6ad0da47bf02d720a21f021adce
#
_cell.length_a   1.000
_cell.length_b   1.000
_cell.length_c   1.000
_cell.angle_alpha   90.00
_cell.angle_beta   90.00
_cell.angle_gamma   90.00
#
_symmetry.space_group_name_H-M   'P 1'
#
loop_
_entity.id
_entity.type
_entity.pdbx_description
1 polymer ?
#
loop_
_entity_poly.entity_id
_entity_poly.type
_entity_poly.pdbx_seq_one_letter_code
_entity_poly.pdbx_strand_id
1 'polypeptide(L)'
;APLITGRKAEGVKTLTLKEYNTLARSLHAQGCQPQDLLGARADAILSALPPAFDPARLQALLNRGFLLGQALNEWQRRAIWVVSRADRTYPKRLKARLRDQAPPILYGCGERALLDEGGLAVVGSRKITETLKDYAEQLGALAASAKMPIVSGAARGIDSSAMAGALHNGGDVI
;
A
#
# COMPACT_ATOMS: atom_id res chain seq x y z
N ALA A 1 13.04 4.24 -1.96
CA ALA A 1 12.47 2.98 -1.52
C ALA A 1 13.58 1.92 -1.46
N PRO A 2 13.78 1.24 -0.32
CA PRO A 2 14.86 0.24 -0.18
C PRO A 2 14.71 -0.98 -1.09
N LEU A 3 13.53 -1.20 -1.66
CA LEU A 3 13.23 -2.33 -2.55
C LEU A 3 13.92 -2.28 -3.92
N ILE A 4 14.46 -1.13 -4.34
CA ILE A 4 15.00 -0.97 -5.69
C ILE A 4 16.53 -0.97 -5.70
N THR A 5 17.16 -0.46 -4.67
CA THR A 5 18.62 -0.26 -4.68
C THR A 5 19.37 -1.11 -3.68
N GLY A 6 18.72 -1.83 -2.78
CA GLY A 6 19.35 -2.55 -1.68
C GLY A 6 20.16 -1.63 -0.74
N ARG A 7 20.24 -0.34 -1.02
CA ARG A 7 20.91 0.67 -0.19
C ARG A 7 19.89 1.35 0.71
N LYS A 8 20.16 1.41 2.01
CA LYS A 8 19.52 2.39 2.89
C LYS A 8 19.76 3.75 2.23
N ALA A 9 18.69 4.47 1.92
CA ALA A 9 18.82 5.83 1.43
C ALA A 9 19.56 6.62 2.52
N GLU A 10 20.83 6.87 2.33
CA GLU A 10 21.57 7.87 3.10
C GLU A 10 20.85 9.19 2.88
N GLY A 11 20.39 9.82 3.93
CA GLY A 11 19.88 11.16 3.83
C GLY A 11 18.56 11.38 4.60
N VAL A 12 17.67 12.09 3.99
CA VAL A 12 16.49 12.71 4.58
C VAL A 12 15.45 11.66 4.99
N LYS A 13 15.06 11.66 6.26
CA LYS A 13 14.02 10.79 6.83
C LYS A 13 12.69 11.02 6.11
N THR A 14 12.03 9.94 5.69
CA THR A 14 10.69 9.98 5.09
C THR A 14 9.64 10.44 6.11
N LEU A 15 8.50 10.92 5.63
CA LEU A 15 7.39 11.29 6.49
C LEU A 15 6.81 10.05 7.17
N THR A 16 6.50 10.18 8.45
CA THR A 16 5.65 9.23 9.18
C THR A 16 4.20 9.39 8.74
N LEU A 17 3.35 8.41 9.05
CA LEU A 17 1.91 8.50 8.76
C LEU A 17 1.26 9.74 9.42
N LYS A 18 1.66 10.07 10.64
CA LYS A 18 1.18 11.26 11.36
C LYS A 18 1.57 12.55 10.63
N GLU A 19 2.84 12.68 10.25
CA GLU A 19 3.33 13.83 9.48
C GLU A 19 2.61 13.93 8.13
N TYR A 20 2.48 12.81 7.40
CA TYR A 20 1.74 12.78 6.15
C TYR A 20 0.28 13.26 6.32
N ASN A 21 -0.42 12.79 7.34
CA ASN A 21 -1.79 13.20 7.62
C ASN A 21 -1.88 14.70 7.94
N THR A 22 -0.92 15.23 8.71
CA THR A 22 -0.88 16.65 9.05
C THR A 22 -0.60 17.49 7.80
N LEU A 23 0.35 17.07 6.96
CA LEU A 23 0.63 17.74 5.67
C LEU A 23 -0.61 17.75 4.76
N ALA A 24 -1.25 16.59 4.60
CA ALA A 24 -2.44 16.46 3.75
C ALA A 24 -3.59 17.38 4.22
N ARG A 25 -3.83 17.48 5.55
CA ARG A 25 -4.84 18.39 6.10
C ARG A 25 -4.46 19.86 5.90
N SER A 26 -3.20 20.21 6.07
CA SER A 26 -2.71 21.57 5.84
C SER A 26 -2.87 22.00 4.39
N LEU A 27 -2.53 21.13 3.45
CA LEU A 27 -2.75 21.40 2.02
C LEU A 27 -4.24 21.57 1.70
N HIS A 28 -5.08 20.67 2.20
CA HIS A 28 -6.52 20.75 2.00
C HIS A 28 -7.12 22.04 2.56
N ALA A 29 -6.70 22.47 3.74
CA ALA A 29 -7.14 23.70 4.37
C ALA A 29 -6.75 24.97 3.55
N GLN A 30 -5.65 24.90 2.81
CA GLN A 30 -5.18 25.95 1.90
C GLN A 30 -5.77 25.82 0.48
N GLY A 31 -6.67 24.87 0.22
CA GLY A 31 -7.20 24.59 -1.11
C GLY A 31 -6.16 24.05 -2.10
N CYS A 32 -5.06 23.50 -1.59
CA CYS A 32 -3.95 23.01 -2.39
C CYS A 32 -4.01 21.48 -2.58
N GLN A 33 -3.50 21.02 -3.71
CA GLN A 33 -3.30 19.61 -4.02
C GLN A 33 -1.82 19.24 -3.84
N PRO A 34 -1.47 17.94 -3.62
CA PRO A 34 -0.08 17.50 -3.51
C PRO A 34 0.83 17.93 -4.68
N GLN A 35 0.29 18.01 -5.88
CA GLN A 35 1.01 18.44 -7.08
C GLN A 35 1.44 19.91 -7.03
N ASP A 36 0.75 20.76 -6.27
CA ASP A 36 1.09 22.18 -6.13
C ASP A 36 2.43 22.39 -5.41
N LEU A 37 2.88 21.38 -4.66
CA LEU A 37 4.21 21.34 -4.04
C LEU A 37 5.36 21.15 -5.05
N LEU A 38 5.06 20.85 -6.31
CA LEU A 38 6.04 20.73 -7.40
C LEU A 38 5.95 21.91 -8.38
N GLY A 39 5.03 22.84 -8.15
CA GLY A 39 4.77 23.98 -9.02
C GLY A 39 5.45 25.27 -8.54
N ALA A 40 5.21 26.36 -9.30
CA ALA A 40 5.76 27.68 -9.00
C ALA A 40 5.35 28.25 -7.61
N ARG A 41 4.28 27.73 -7.00
CA ARG A 41 3.82 28.14 -5.66
C ARG A 41 4.39 27.30 -4.51
N ALA A 42 5.27 26.34 -4.80
CA ALA A 42 5.78 25.40 -3.81
C ALA A 42 6.38 26.08 -2.58
N ASP A 43 7.23 27.09 -2.78
CA ASP A 43 7.89 27.81 -1.68
C ASP A 43 6.90 28.56 -0.79
N ALA A 44 5.88 29.18 -1.37
CA ALA A 44 4.83 29.86 -0.62
C ALA A 44 4.01 28.87 0.22
N ILE A 45 3.66 27.71 -0.36
CA ILE A 45 2.92 26.65 0.34
C ILE A 45 3.76 26.05 1.46
N LEU A 46 5.04 25.76 1.21
CA LEU A 46 5.96 25.21 2.22
C LEU A 46 6.16 26.18 3.39
N SER A 47 6.25 27.48 3.11
CA SER A 47 6.39 28.51 4.15
C SER A 47 5.12 28.71 5.00
N ALA A 48 3.96 28.37 4.46
CA ALA A 48 2.68 28.43 5.16
C ALA A 48 2.33 27.17 5.95
N LEU A 49 3.18 26.13 5.91
CA LEU A 49 2.97 24.91 6.68
C LEU A 49 3.20 25.13 8.19
N PRO A 50 2.59 24.29 9.04
CA PRO A 50 2.83 24.34 10.48
C PRO A 50 4.33 24.22 10.83
N PRO A 51 4.80 24.89 11.92
CA PRO A 51 6.21 24.86 12.34
C PRO A 51 6.78 23.47 12.63
N ALA A 52 5.91 22.46 12.75
CA ALA A 52 6.31 21.04 12.90
C ALA A 52 7.01 20.47 11.66
N PHE A 53 6.93 21.16 10.51
CA PHE A 53 7.58 20.75 9.27
C PHE A 53 8.85 21.56 9.05
N ASP A 54 9.93 20.85 8.80
CA ASP A 54 11.16 21.42 8.29
C ASP A 54 11.06 21.60 6.77
N PRO A 55 11.02 22.85 6.25
CA PRO A 55 10.92 23.11 4.81
C PRO A 55 12.06 22.51 4.02
N ALA A 56 13.29 22.54 4.55
CA ALA A 56 14.46 21.98 3.88
C ALA A 56 14.33 20.46 3.71
N ARG A 57 13.83 19.77 4.75
CA ARG A 57 13.54 18.34 4.67
C ARG A 57 12.47 18.02 3.61
N LEU A 58 11.39 18.79 3.58
CA LEU A 58 10.32 18.59 2.59
C LEU A 58 10.85 18.83 1.17
N GLN A 59 11.57 19.91 0.94
CA GLN A 59 12.17 20.21 -0.35
C GLN A 59 13.12 19.09 -0.80
N ALA A 60 13.96 18.57 0.10
CA ALA A 60 14.85 17.45 -0.20
C ALA A 60 14.09 16.15 -0.53
N LEU A 61 12.90 15.93 0.06
CA LEU A 61 12.04 14.81 -0.30
C LEU A 61 11.37 15.01 -1.68
N LEU A 62 10.92 16.23 -2.00
CA LEU A 62 10.31 16.58 -3.29
C LEU A 62 11.31 16.48 -4.44
N ASN A 63 12.57 16.81 -4.22
CA ASN A 63 13.64 16.73 -5.23
C ASN A 63 14.00 15.29 -5.65
N ARG A 64 13.30 14.26 -5.15
CA ARG A 64 13.51 12.85 -5.53
C ARG A 64 12.70 12.40 -6.75
N GLY A 65 12.15 13.30 -7.54
CA GLY A 65 11.29 12.99 -8.69
C GLY A 65 11.94 12.02 -9.68
N PHE A 66 13.23 12.21 -10.02
CA PHE A 66 13.95 11.29 -10.92
C PHE A 66 14.04 9.86 -10.35
N LEU A 67 14.41 9.72 -9.08
CA LEU A 67 14.49 8.41 -8.40
C LEU A 67 13.11 7.75 -8.31
N LEU A 68 12.06 8.53 -8.12
CA LEU A 68 10.68 8.04 -8.11
C LEU A 68 10.30 7.52 -9.49
N GLY A 69 10.64 8.25 -10.56
CA GLY A 69 10.38 7.82 -11.94
C GLY A 69 11.06 6.49 -12.28
N GLN A 70 12.33 6.33 -11.92
CA GLN A 70 13.05 5.06 -12.08
C GLN A 70 12.37 3.93 -11.28
N ALA A 71 11.96 4.21 -10.04
CA ALA A 71 11.27 3.26 -9.19
C ALA A 71 9.95 2.78 -9.81
N LEU A 72 9.14 3.72 -10.28
CA LEU A 72 7.85 3.40 -10.92
C LEU A 72 8.04 2.56 -12.17
N ASN A 73 9.01 2.88 -13.02
CA ASN A 73 9.32 2.09 -14.21
C ASN A 73 9.72 0.65 -13.85
N GLU A 74 10.55 0.47 -12.84
CA GLU A 74 10.98 -0.85 -12.40
C GLU A 74 9.82 -1.67 -11.81
N TRP A 75 8.94 -1.05 -11.06
CA TRP A 75 7.74 -1.71 -10.54
C TRP A 75 6.75 -2.09 -11.63
N GLN A 76 6.53 -1.22 -12.61
CA GLN A 76 5.69 -1.50 -13.77
C GLN A 76 6.20 -2.70 -14.59
N ARG A 77 7.52 -2.81 -14.79
CA ARG A 77 8.13 -3.97 -15.43
C ARG A 77 7.85 -5.29 -14.71
N ARG A 78 7.61 -5.24 -13.42
CA ARG A 78 7.29 -6.39 -12.57
C ARG A 78 5.79 -6.56 -12.34
N ALA A 79 4.96 -5.88 -13.14
CA ALA A 79 3.52 -5.85 -12.98
C ALA A 79 3.06 -5.36 -11.56
N ILE A 80 3.89 -4.59 -10.88
CA ILE A 80 3.55 -3.98 -9.59
C ILE A 80 2.94 -2.60 -9.85
N TRP A 81 1.68 -2.44 -9.50
CA TRP A 81 1.04 -1.14 -9.49
C TRP A 81 1.30 -0.40 -8.17
N VAL A 82 1.28 0.91 -8.24
CA VAL A 82 1.43 1.80 -7.09
C VAL A 82 0.28 2.80 -7.10
N VAL A 83 -0.34 3.00 -5.97
CA VAL A 83 -1.43 3.97 -5.81
C VAL A 83 -1.27 4.73 -4.51
N SER A 84 -1.50 6.03 -4.56
CA SER A 84 -1.49 6.90 -3.38
C SER A 84 -2.89 7.11 -2.84
N ARG A 85 -3.00 7.48 -1.57
CA ARG A 85 -4.29 7.78 -0.92
C ARG A 85 -5.02 8.99 -1.54
N ALA A 86 -4.31 9.82 -2.31
CA ALA A 86 -4.89 10.94 -3.05
C ALA A 86 -5.51 10.52 -4.39
N ASP A 87 -5.15 9.34 -4.91
CA ASP A 87 -5.63 8.88 -6.20
C ASP A 87 -7.09 8.42 -6.13
N ARG A 88 -7.84 8.66 -7.19
CA ARG A 88 -9.23 8.20 -7.31
C ARG A 88 -9.37 6.68 -7.29
N THR A 89 -8.31 5.99 -7.68
CA THR A 89 -8.21 4.54 -7.77
C THR A 89 -7.71 3.87 -6.48
N TYR A 90 -7.51 4.65 -5.41
CA TYR A 90 -7.22 4.07 -4.11
C TYR A 90 -8.42 3.29 -3.57
N PRO A 91 -8.25 2.06 -3.02
CA PRO A 91 -9.35 1.22 -2.57
C PRO A 91 -10.25 1.94 -1.57
N LYS A 92 -11.52 2.12 -1.94
CA LYS A 92 -12.50 2.90 -1.16
C LYS A 92 -12.81 2.23 0.17
N ARG A 93 -12.93 0.89 0.15
CA ARG A 93 -13.19 0.08 1.35
C ARG A 93 -12.08 0.23 2.38
N LEU A 94 -10.82 0.15 1.94
CA LEU A 94 -9.67 0.32 2.80
C LEU A 94 -9.62 1.72 3.41
N LYS A 95 -9.84 2.75 2.58
CA LYS A 95 -9.88 4.15 3.02
C LYS A 95 -10.99 4.40 4.03
N ALA A 96 -12.19 3.87 3.79
CA ALA A 96 -13.33 4.03 4.70
C ALA A 96 -13.13 3.34 6.05
N ARG A 97 -12.52 2.14 6.04
CA ARG A 97 -12.28 1.36 7.25
C ARG A 97 -11.13 1.91 8.09
N LEU A 98 -10.01 2.23 7.48
CA LEU A 98 -8.80 2.66 8.17
C LEU A 98 -8.74 4.17 8.41
N ARG A 99 -9.48 4.98 7.65
CA ARG A 99 -9.50 6.45 7.79
C ARG A 99 -8.08 7.03 7.83
N ASP A 100 -7.70 7.67 8.93
CA ASP A 100 -6.37 8.26 9.15
C ASP A 100 -5.25 7.21 9.26
N GLN A 101 -5.59 5.96 9.53
CA GLN A 101 -4.64 4.84 9.56
C GLN A 101 -4.42 4.22 8.17
N ALA A 102 -5.17 4.65 7.16
CA ALA A 102 -4.98 4.15 5.80
C ALA A 102 -3.56 4.48 5.29
N PRO A 103 -2.83 3.49 4.74
CA PRO A 103 -1.49 3.70 4.21
C PRO A 103 -1.48 4.81 3.16
N PRO A 104 -0.49 5.74 3.19
CA PRO A 104 -0.37 6.78 2.19
C PRO A 104 -0.16 6.26 0.78
N ILE A 105 0.50 5.11 0.65
CA ILE A 105 0.86 4.46 -0.60
C ILE A 105 0.61 2.97 -0.45
N LEU A 106 0.01 2.36 -1.48
CA LEU A 106 -0.15 0.93 -1.63
C LEU A 106 0.63 0.45 -2.85
N TYR A 107 1.17 -0.74 -2.73
CA TYR A 107 1.81 -1.50 -3.80
C TYR A 107 1.09 -2.83 -3.93
N GLY A 108 0.87 -3.28 -5.14
CA GLY A 108 0.25 -4.57 -5.35
C GLY A 108 0.53 -5.13 -6.74
N CYS A 109 0.16 -6.38 -6.91
CA CYS A 109 0.22 -7.10 -8.17
C CYS A 109 -1.15 -7.74 -8.39
N GLY A 110 -1.55 -7.93 -9.65
CA GLY A 110 -2.85 -8.48 -9.99
C GLY A 110 -3.99 -7.45 -9.96
N GLU A 111 -5.24 -7.96 -9.84
CA GLU A 111 -6.45 -7.16 -9.97
C GLU A 111 -6.72 -6.32 -8.71
N ARG A 112 -6.65 -5.01 -8.87
CA ARG A 112 -6.82 -4.07 -7.76
C ARG A 112 -8.26 -3.97 -7.26
N ALA A 113 -9.25 -4.24 -8.11
CA ALA A 113 -10.67 -4.17 -7.75
C ALA A 113 -11.02 -5.10 -6.59
N LEU A 114 -10.33 -6.24 -6.46
CA LEU A 114 -10.50 -7.19 -5.36
C LEU A 114 -10.38 -6.54 -3.97
N LEU A 115 -9.57 -5.50 -3.83
CA LEU A 115 -9.42 -4.78 -2.55
C LEU A 115 -10.70 -4.07 -2.09
N ASP A 116 -11.64 -3.81 -2.99
CA ASP A 116 -12.93 -3.22 -2.67
C ASP A 116 -14.03 -4.29 -2.45
N GLU A 117 -13.84 -5.51 -2.92
CA GLU A 117 -14.78 -6.62 -2.71
C GLU A 117 -14.70 -7.18 -1.29
N GLY A 118 -13.50 -7.33 -0.76
CA GLY A 118 -13.23 -7.99 0.52
C GLY A 118 -13.09 -9.48 0.35
N GLY A 119 -13.28 -10.26 1.42
CA GLY A 119 -13.11 -11.71 1.37
C GLY A 119 -13.12 -12.36 2.73
N LEU A 120 -12.78 -13.65 2.76
CA LEU A 120 -12.61 -14.43 3.98
C LEU A 120 -11.19 -14.23 4.53
N ALA A 121 -11.10 -13.59 5.70
CA ALA A 121 -9.82 -13.42 6.36
C ALA A 121 -9.36 -14.75 7.00
N VAL A 122 -8.17 -15.22 6.61
CA VAL A 122 -7.57 -16.45 7.16
C VAL A 122 -6.22 -16.10 7.75
N VAL A 123 -6.05 -16.44 9.02
CA VAL A 123 -4.78 -16.27 9.74
C VAL A 123 -4.53 -17.49 10.63
N GLY A 124 -3.28 -17.89 10.78
CA GLY A 124 -3.01 -19.05 11.63
C GLY A 124 -1.53 -19.31 11.90
N SER A 125 -1.26 -20.47 12.45
CA SER A 125 0.08 -20.90 12.84
C SER A 125 1.00 -21.04 11.62
N ARG A 126 2.27 -20.66 11.81
CA ARG A 126 3.36 -20.90 10.86
C ARG A 126 3.90 -22.32 10.88
N LYS A 127 3.72 -23.03 12.00
CA LYS A 127 4.09 -24.44 12.18
C LYS A 127 2.80 -25.24 12.26
N ILE A 128 2.57 -26.08 11.27
CA ILE A 128 1.35 -26.87 11.12
C ILE A 128 1.68 -28.32 10.77
N THR A 129 0.76 -29.23 11.10
CA THR A 129 0.77 -30.61 10.63
C THR A 129 0.23 -30.71 9.20
N GLU A 130 0.48 -31.82 8.51
CA GLU A 130 -0.11 -32.06 7.19
C GLU A 130 -1.65 -32.02 7.24
N THR A 131 -2.26 -32.59 8.27
CA THR A 131 -3.72 -32.53 8.45
C THR A 131 -4.27 -31.10 8.50
N LEU A 132 -3.58 -30.18 9.20
CA LEU A 132 -3.98 -28.77 9.25
C LEU A 132 -3.72 -28.06 7.93
N LYS A 133 -2.69 -28.46 7.20
CA LYS A 133 -2.40 -27.96 5.87
C LYS A 133 -3.53 -28.35 4.91
N ASP A 134 -3.88 -29.63 4.86
CA ASP A 134 -4.97 -30.15 4.01
C ASP A 134 -6.30 -29.44 4.34
N TYR A 135 -6.59 -29.25 5.61
CA TYR A 135 -7.78 -28.52 6.04
C TYR A 135 -7.78 -27.06 5.54
N ALA A 136 -6.63 -26.36 5.65
CA ALA A 136 -6.53 -24.99 5.17
C ALA A 136 -6.65 -24.89 3.64
N GLU A 137 -6.08 -25.84 2.89
CA GLU A 137 -6.22 -25.94 1.44
C GLU A 137 -7.69 -26.21 1.03
N GLN A 138 -8.38 -27.11 1.72
CA GLN A 138 -9.81 -27.36 1.51
C GLN A 138 -10.66 -26.12 1.78
N LEU A 139 -10.35 -25.38 2.85
CA LEU A 139 -11.02 -24.11 3.15
C LEU A 139 -10.84 -23.10 2.00
N GLY A 140 -9.63 -23.00 1.44
CA GLY A 140 -9.35 -22.17 0.28
C GLY A 140 -10.15 -22.59 -0.95
N ALA A 141 -10.23 -23.89 -1.23
CA ALA A 141 -11.02 -24.43 -2.34
C ALA A 141 -12.52 -24.14 -2.17
N LEU A 142 -13.06 -24.26 -0.96
CA LEU A 142 -14.45 -23.92 -0.66
C LEU A 142 -14.72 -22.41 -0.87
N ALA A 143 -13.79 -21.56 -0.42
CA ALA A 143 -13.89 -20.12 -0.64
C ALA A 143 -13.90 -19.77 -2.13
N ALA A 144 -13.03 -20.40 -2.94
CA ALA A 144 -13.02 -20.26 -4.40
C ALA A 144 -14.37 -20.66 -5.03
N SER A 145 -14.93 -21.79 -4.63
CA SER A 145 -16.23 -22.27 -5.09
C SER A 145 -17.36 -21.28 -4.74
N ALA A 146 -17.25 -20.60 -3.60
CA ALA A 146 -18.17 -19.58 -3.14
C ALA A 146 -17.89 -18.19 -3.77
N LYS A 147 -16.90 -18.06 -4.65
CA LYS A 147 -16.43 -16.79 -5.23
C LYS A 147 -16.05 -15.77 -4.17
N MET A 148 -15.49 -16.23 -3.08
CA MET A 148 -15.05 -15.41 -1.95
C MET A 148 -13.51 -15.37 -1.92
N PRO A 149 -12.86 -14.22 -2.18
CA PRO A 149 -11.41 -14.11 -2.10
C PRO A 149 -10.88 -14.47 -0.70
N ILE A 150 -9.74 -15.13 -0.65
CA ILE A 150 -9.00 -15.32 0.61
C ILE A 150 -8.16 -14.08 0.88
N VAL A 151 -8.30 -13.50 2.06
CA VAL A 151 -7.50 -12.38 2.55
C VAL A 151 -6.54 -12.88 3.61
N SER A 152 -5.22 -12.81 3.34
CA SER A 152 -4.23 -13.37 4.26
C SER A 152 -2.88 -12.67 4.15
N GLY A 153 -2.04 -12.82 5.18
CA GLY A 153 -0.68 -12.30 5.20
C GLY A 153 0.34 -13.14 4.41
N ALA A 154 -0.09 -14.20 3.74
CA ALA A 154 0.76 -15.14 3.00
C ALA A 154 1.92 -15.72 3.84
N ALA A 155 1.81 -15.72 5.15
CA ALA A 155 2.80 -16.32 6.03
C ALA A 155 2.85 -17.85 5.81
N ARG A 156 4.03 -18.45 6.04
CA ARG A 156 4.14 -19.92 6.00
C ARG A 156 3.10 -20.55 6.92
N GLY A 157 2.54 -21.69 6.53
CA GLY A 157 1.57 -22.45 7.31
C GLY A 157 0.13 -22.21 6.86
N ILE A 158 -0.78 -21.92 7.78
CA ILE A 158 -2.22 -21.78 7.49
C ILE A 158 -2.49 -20.77 6.38
N ASP A 159 -1.89 -19.58 6.49
CA ASP A 159 -2.09 -18.50 5.54
C ASP A 159 -1.79 -18.95 4.11
N SER A 160 -0.55 -19.41 3.88
CA SER A 160 -0.11 -19.83 2.54
C SER A 160 -0.87 -21.07 2.02
N SER A 161 -1.27 -21.99 2.90
CA SER A 161 -2.06 -23.16 2.50
C SER A 161 -3.47 -22.78 2.05
N ALA A 162 -4.15 -21.90 2.79
CA ALA A 162 -5.47 -21.44 2.39
C ALA A 162 -5.43 -20.66 1.06
N MET A 163 -4.42 -19.79 0.87
CA MET A 163 -4.23 -19.09 -0.39
C MET A 163 -3.93 -20.05 -1.55
N ALA A 164 -3.08 -21.07 -1.34
CA ALA A 164 -2.78 -22.10 -2.33
C ALA A 164 -4.04 -22.86 -2.74
N GLY A 165 -4.85 -23.30 -1.75
CA GLY A 165 -6.12 -23.98 -2.00
C GLY A 165 -7.09 -23.14 -2.83
N ALA A 166 -7.19 -21.83 -2.58
CA ALA A 166 -8.01 -20.93 -3.39
C ALA A 166 -7.47 -20.83 -4.83
N LEU A 167 -6.18 -20.53 -5.00
CA LEU A 167 -5.56 -20.36 -6.32
C LEU A 167 -5.64 -21.63 -7.19
N HIS A 168 -5.36 -22.82 -6.61
CA HIS A 168 -5.46 -24.09 -7.34
C HIS A 168 -6.87 -24.39 -7.84
N ASN A 169 -7.89 -23.79 -7.24
CA ASN A 169 -9.30 -23.95 -7.63
C ASN A 169 -9.85 -22.71 -8.36
N GLY A 170 -8.98 -21.87 -8.91
CA GLY A 170 -9.37 -20.71 -9.72
C GLY A 170 -10.00 -19.57 -8.93
N GLY A 171 -9.78 -19.52 -7.61
CA GLY A 171 -10.22 -18.45 -6.75
C GLY A 171 -9.20 -17.31 -6.64
N ASP A 172 -9.62 -16.22 -6.02
CA ASP A 172 -8.83 -15.01 -5.82
C ASP A 172 -8.23 -14.95 -4.42
N VAL A 173 -7.07 -14.25 -4.32
CA VAL A 173 -6.39 -14.01 -3.05
C VAL A 173 -5.94 -12.54 -2.94
N ILE A 174 -5.94 -12.03 -1.71
CA ILE A 174 -5.55 -10.66 -1.34
C ILE A 174 -4.52 -10.73 -0.21
#